data_e8fa58ea500b3486f0415b8564918441
#
_entry.id   e8fa58ea500b3486f0415b8564918441
#
_cell.length_a   1.000
_cell.length_b   1.000
_cell.length_c   1.000
_cell.angle_alpha   90.00
_cell.angle_beta   90.00
_cell.angle_gamma   90.00
#
_symmetry.space_group_name_H-M   'P 1'
#
loop_
_entity.id
_entity.type
_entity.pdbx_description
1 polymer ?
#
loop_
_entity_poly.entity_id
_entity_poly.type
_entity_poly.pdbx_seq_one_letter_code
_entity_poly.pdbx_strand_id
1 'polypeptide(L)'
;MRFVVVFDACVLYPAPLRDFLIRLATTGLFAARWSDQIHEEWIRNILVKRPDLNQTQLQRTRKLMNMAVPDCLVSGHDGIEPALDLPDPDDRHVLAAAIVAHAQMIVTFNLKDFPP
;
A
#
# COMPACT_ATOMS: atom_id res chain seq x y z
N MET A 1 -4.30 -18.04 12.72
CA MET A 1 -4.85 -16.85 12.01
C MET A 1 -3.75 -15.81 11.82
N ARG A 2 -3.57 -15.32 10.60
CA ARG A 2 -2.57 -14.28 10.33
C ARG A 2 -3.14 -12.90 10.61
N PHE A 3 -2.32 -12.04 11.15
CA PHE A 3 -2.61 -10.63 11.29
C PHE A 3 -2.42 -9.95 9.93
N VAL A 4 -3.46 -9.38 9.38
CA VAL A 4 -3.45 -8.77 8.04
C VAL A 4 -3.25 -7.26 8.15
N VAL A 5 -2.29 -6.74 7.40
CA VAL A 5 -1.87 -5.33 7.45
C VAL A 5 -1.87 -4.76 6.03
N VAL A 6 -2.50 -3.60 5.85
CA VAL A 6 -2.44 -2.85 4.59
C VAL A 6 -1.41 -1.72 4.75
N PHE A 7 -0.50 -1.62 3.80
CA PHE A 7 0.47 -0.52 3.75
C PHE A 7 -0.03 0.58 2.84
N ASP A 8 -0.15 1.78 3.39
CA ASP A 8 -0.42 2.98 2.61
C ASP A 8 0.81 3.36 1.77
N ALA A 9 0.59 4.08 0.69
CA ALA A 9 1.65 4.48 -0.23
C ALA A 9 2.75 5.31 0.45
N CYS A 10 2.40 6.12 1.44
CA CYS A 10 3.38 6.98 2.12
C CYS A 10 4.45 6.19 2.87
N VAL A 11 4.17 4.97 3.34
CA VAL A 11 5.17 4.14 4.01
C VAL A 11 5.99 3.33 3.00
N LEU A 12 5.49 3.13 1.79
CA LEU A 12 6.21 2.45 0.71
C LEU A 12 7.06 3.41 -0.13
N TYR A 13 6.84 4.72 0.04
CA TYR A 13 7.57 5.75 -0.67
C TYR A 13 9.07 5.76 -0.34
N PRO A 14 9.51 5.78 0.94
CA PRO A 14 10.93 5.75 1.27
C PRO A 14 11.53 4.37 1.01
N ALA A 15 12.55 4.30 0.15
CA ALA A 15 13.14 3.02 -0.24
C ALA A 15 13.65 2.19 0.94
N PRO A 16 14.39 2.77 1.92
CA PRO A 16 14.87 1.97 3.06
C PRO A 16 13.72 1.38 3.89
N LEU A 17 12.67 2.15 4.12
CA LEU A 17 11.51 1.68 4.88
C LEU A 17 10.76 0.62 4.10
N ARG A 18 10.55 0.84 2.78
CA ARG A 18 9.91 -0.13 1.91
C ARG A 18 10.64 -1.47 1.95
N ASP A 19 11.95 -1.47 1.81
CA ASP A 19 12.76 -2.69 1.84
C ASP A 19 12.63 -3.40 3.18
N PHE A 20 12.66 -2.65 4.29
CA PHE A 20 12.51 -3.20 5.63
C PHE A 20 11.14 -3.86 5.82
N LEU A 21 10.07 -3.17 5.42
CA LEU A 21 8.70 -3.69 5.57
C LEU A 21 8.48 -4.95 4.73
N ILE A 22 9.03 -4.98 3.52
CA ILE A 22 8.92 -6.17 2.66
C ILE A 22 9.66 -7.35 3.27
N ARG A 23 10.85 -7.12 3.83
CA ARG A 23 11.61 -8.18 4.52
C ARG A 23 10.85 -8.72 5.71
N LEU A 24 10.23 -7.85 6.51
CA LEU A 24 9.40 -8.29 7.63
C LEU A 24 8.20 -9.11 7.14
N ALA A 25 7.58 -8.70 6.03
CA ALA A 25 6.45 -9.41 5.48
C ALA A 25 6.81 -10.82 5.04
N THR A 26 8.05 -11.04 4.59
CA THR A 26 8.50 -12.37 4.15
C THR A 26 8.77 -13.32 5.33
N THR A 27 8.86 -12.81 6.54
CA THR A 27 9.12 -13.66 7.73
C THR A 27 7.87 -14.39 8.22
N GLY A 28 6.68 -14.02 7.73
CA GLY A 28 5.44 -14.61 8.18
C GLY A 28 4.87 -14.03 9.47
N LEU A 29 5.46 -12.96 10.02
CA LEU A 29 4.97 -12.30 11.22
C LEU A 29 3.58 -11.70 11.01
N PHE A 30 3.29 -11.25 9.80
CA PHE A 30 2.00 -10.72 9.42
C PHE A 30 1.79 -10.92 7.91
N ALA A 31 0.54 -10.78 7.48
CA ALA A 31 0.19 -10.86 6.06
C ALA A 31 0.07 -9.43 5.51
N ALA A 32 1.04 -9.03 4.69
CA ALA A 32 1.04 -7.71 4.07
C ALA A 32 0.12 -7.67 2.86
N ARG A 33 -0.60 -6.55 2.71
CA ARG A 33 -1.52 -6.32 1.59
C ARG A 33 -1.34 -4.91 1.06
N TRP A 34 -1.50 -4.76 -0.22
CA TRP A 34 -1.57 -3.48 -0.93
C TRP A 34 -2.39 -3.66 -2.19
N SER A 35 -2.61 -2.56 -2.92
CA SER A 35 -3.37 -2.60 -4.17
C SER A 35 -2.52 -2.01 -5.30
N ASP A 36 -2.98 -2.18 -6.53
CA ASP A 36 -2.35 -1.53 -7.67
C ASP A 36 -2.40 0.00 -7.54
N GLN A 37 -3.48 0.55 -7.00
CA GLN A 37 -3.59 2.00 -6.76
C GLN A 37 -2.55 2.49 -5.76
N ILE A 38 -2.28 1.72 -4.71
CA ILE A 38 -1.24 2.04 -3.73
C ILE A 38 0.12 2.07 -4.42
N HIS A 39 0.42 1.08 -5.26
CA HIS A 39 1.66 1.06 -6.05
C HIS A 39 1.77 2.29 -6.96
N GLU A 40 0.71 2.59 -7.69
CA GLU A 40 0.69 3.72 -8.61
C GLU A 40 0.94 5.03 -7.88
N GLU A 41 0.40 5.18 -6.69
CA GLU A 41 0.54 6.39 -5.88
C GLU A 41 2.00 6.59 -5.43
N TRP A 42 2.65 5.59 -4.83
CA TRP A 42 4.02 5.78 -4.36
C TRP A 42 5.00 5.95 -5.53
N ILE A 43 4.78 5.26 -6.65
CA ILE A 43 5.61 5.39 -7.84
C ILE A 43 5.46 6.78 -8.44
N ARG A 44 4.24 7.26 -8.59
CA ARG A 44 3.95 8.60 -9.12
C ARG A 44 4.60 9.67 -8.26
N ASN A 45 4.48 9.55 -6.94
CA ASN A 45 5.03 10.54 -6.01
C ASN A 45 6.57 10.58 -6.06
N ILE A 46 7.22 9.44 -6.23
CA ILE A 46 8.67 9.38 -6.42
C ILE A 46 9.07 10.10 -7.71
N LEU A 47 8.36 9.82 -8.82
CA LEU A 47 8.68 10.42 -10.12
C LEU A 47 8.45 11.92 -10.14
N VAL A 48 7.49 12.44 -9.38
CA VAL A 48 7.29 13.89 -9.27
C VAL A 48 8.49 14.57 -8.61
N LYS A 49 9.04 13.98 -7.55
CA LYS A 49 10.21 14.53 -6.85
C LYS A 49 11.52 14.20 -7.53
N ARG A 50 11.61 13.09 -8.20
CA ARG A 50 12.82 12.59 -8.83
C ARG A 50 12.52 12.20 -10.28
N PRO A 51 12.27 13.18 -11.17
CA PRO A 51 11.96 12.87 -12.57
C PRO A 51 13.15 12.26 -13.33
N ASP A 52 14.35 12.32 -12.74
CA ASP A 52 15.55 11.66 -13.26
C ASP A 52 15.51 10.14 -13.11
N LEU A 53 14.66 9.61 -12.24
CA LEU A 53 14.57 8.17 -12.02
C LEU A 53 13.79 7.50 -13.15
N ASN A 54 14.14 6.23 -13.39
CA ASN A 54 13.58 5.44 -14.46
C ASN A 54 12.29 4.75 -14.00
N GLN A 55 11.17 5.07 -14.67
CA GLN A 55 9.88 4.45 -14.37
C GLN A 55 9.93 2.92 -14.50
N THR A 56 10.69 2.41 -15.46
CA THR A 56 10.83 0.96 -15.66
C THR A 56 11.42 0.27 -14.44
N GLN A 57 12.41 0.90 -13.80
CA GLN A 57 13.00 0.35 -12.57
C GLN A 57 12.02 0.34 -11.41
N LEU A 58 11.20 1.38 -11.28
CA LEU A 58 10.17 1.44 -10.24
C LEU A 58 9.07 0.40 -10.48
N GLN A 59 8.67 0.18 -11.71
CA GLN A 59 7.71 -0.88 -12.06
C GLN A 59 8.29 -2.26 -11.79
N ARG A 60 9.59 -2.44 -12.00
CA ARG A 60 10.27 -3.70 -11.65
C ARG A 60 10.25 -3.93 -10.14
N THR A 61 10.50 -2.88 -9.34
CA THR A 61 10.41 -2.96 -7.88
C THR A 61 9.01 -3.39 -7.45
N ARG A 62 7.98 -2.80 -8.02
CA ARG A 62 6.59 -3.18 -7.79
C ARG A 62 6.36 -4.67 -8.04
N LYS A 63 6.83 -5.15 -9.17
CA LYS A 63 6.68 -6.56 -9.54
C LYS A 63 7.40 -7.48 -8.55
N LEU A 64 8.62 -7.12 -8.15
CA LEU A 64 9.39 -7.91 -7.18
C LEU A 64 8.70 -7.95 -5.81
N MET A 65 8.09 -6.84 -5.38
CA MET A 65 7.30 -6.80 -4.15
C MET A 65 6.14 -7.79 -4.22
N ASN A 66 5.40 -7.78 -5.34
CA ASN A 66 4.26 -8.66 -5.51
C ASN A 66 4.67 -10.15 -5.55
N MET A 67 5.87 -10.44 -6.04
CA MET A 67 6.40 -11.80 -6.07
C MET A 67 6.91 -12.26 -4.70
N ALA A 68 7.42 -11.32 -3.90
CA ALA A 68 8.03 -11.64 -2.61
C ALA A 68 6.99 -11.93 -1.52
N VAL A 69 5.81 -11.35 -1.61
CA VAL A 69 4.77 -11.45 -0.57
C VAL A 69 3.54 -12.15 -1.12
N PRO A 70 3.21 -13.37 -0.62
CA PRO A 70 2.04 -14.11 -1.12
C PRO A 70 0.74 -13.36 -0.87
N ASP A 71 -0.16 -13.41 -1.85
CA ASP A 71 -1.51 -12.86 -1.77
C ASP A 71 -1.57 -11.38 -1.41
N CYS A 72 -0.53 -10.62 -1.75
CA CYS A 72 -0.41 -9.23 -1.34
C CYS A 72 -1.39 -8.29 -2.06
N LEU A 73 -1.82 -8.61 -3.28
CA LEU A 73 -2.66 -7.72 -4.07
C LEU A 73 -4.14 -7.84 -3.68
N VAL A 74 -4.72 -6.70 -3.32
CA VAL A 74 -6.15 -6.59 -3.03
C VAL A 74 -6.84 -6.02 -4.26
N SER A 75 -7.98 -6.60 -4.63
CA SER A 75 -8.81 -6.12 -5.73
C SER A 75 -10.29 -6.20 -5.35
N GLY A 76 -11.15 -5.63 -6.18
CA GLY A 76 -12.59 -5.67 -5.94
C GLY A 76 -13.09 -4.67 -4.91
N HIS A 77 -12.26 -3.69 -4.52
CA HIS A 77 -12.61 -2.69 -3.51
C HIS A 77 -13.18 -1.39 -4.10
N ASP A 78 -13.14 -1.22 -5.42
CA ASP A 78 -13.59 0.02 -6.07
C ASP A 78 -15.07 0.31 -5.81
N GLY A 79 -15.88 -0.74 -5.69
CA GLY A 79 -17.32 -0.60 -5.49
C GLY A 79 -17.71 0.01 -4.15
N ILE A 80 -16.86 -0.05 -3.15
CA ILE A 80 -17.16 0.49 -1.81
C ILE A 80 -16.53 1.85 -1.54
N GLU A 81 -15.57 2.30 -2.37
CA GLU A 81 -14.90 3.58 -2.18
C GLU A 81 -15.87 4.76 -2.06
N PRO A 82 -16.89 4.90 -2.94
CA PRO A 82 -17.78 6.07 -2.88
C PRO A 82 -18.59 6.17 -1.59
N ALA A 83 -18.78 5.06 -0.88
CA ALA A 83 -19.55 5.03 0.36
C ALA A 83 -18.72 5.44 1.58
N LEU A 84 -17.40 5.58 1.44
CA LEU A 84 -16.50 5.89 2.55
C LEU A 84 -16.34 7.39 2.71
N ASP A 85 -16.27 7.83 3.97
CA ASP A 85 -16.11 9.23 4.33
C ASP A 85 -14.79 9.39 5.08
N LEU A 86 -13.81 10.03 4.42
CA LEU A 86 -12.50 10.32 4.99
C LEU A 86 -12.13 11.78 4.72
N PRO A 87 -11.28 12.40 5.58
CA PRO A 87 -10.84 13.78 5.37
C PRO A 87 -10.24 14.01 3.99
N ASP A 88 -9.48 13.06 3.46
CA ASP A 88 -8.96 13.11 2.09
C ASP A 88 -9.65 12.02 1.26
N PRO A 89 -10.49 12.40 0.29
CA PRO A 89 -11.15 11.41 -0.57
C PRO A 89 -10.18 10.50 -1.33
N ASP A 90 -8.95 10.97 -1.58
CA ASP A 90 -7.95 10.17 -2.30
C ASP A 90 -7.45 8.97 -1.48
N ASP A 91 -7.70 8.98 -0.16
CA ASP A 91 -7.33 7.87 0.72
C ASP A 91 -8.43 6.80 0.85
N ARG A 92 -9.58 7.02 0.23
CA ARG A 92 -10.70 6.07 0.28
C ARG A 92 -10.31 4.69 -0.23
N HIS A 93 -9.46 4.62 -1.27
CA HIS A 93 -9.04 3.34 -1.83
C HIS A 93 -8.24 2.50 -0.84
N VAL A 94 -7.48 3.14 0.05
CA VAL A 94 -6.69 2.44 1.08
C VAL A 94 -7.61 1.79 2.10
N LEU A 95 -8.59 2.56 2.60
CA LEU A 95 -9.58 2.03 3.55
C LEU A 95 -10.43 0.93 2.89
N ALA A 96 -10.84 1.13 1.64
CA ALA A 96 -11.60 0.14 0.90
C ALA A 96 -10.83 -1.18 0.74
N ALA A 97 -9.54 -1.08 0.42
CA ALA A 97 -8.67 -2.25 0.32
C ALA A 97 -8.57 -2.98 1.66
N ALA A 98 -8.45 -2.23 2.76
CA ALA A 98 -8.39 -2.82 4.11
C ALA A 98 -9.68 -3.56 4.46
N ILE A 99 -10.82 -3.00 4.10
CA ILE A 99 -12.12 -3.65 4.35
C ILE A 99 -12.23 -4.96 3.57
N VAL A 100 -11.92 -4.94 2.28
CA VAL A 100 -12.00 -6.13 1.43
C VAL A 100 -11.02 -7.20 1.88
N ALA A 101 -9.82 -6.80 2.31
CA ALA A 101 -8.79 -7.73 2.79
C ALA A 101 -9.04 -8.23 4.22
N HIS A 102 -10.04 -7.71 4.91
CA HIS A 102 -10.29 -7.99 6.32
C HIS A 102 -9.06 -7.68 7.18
N ALA A 103 -8.41 -6.56 6.91
CA ALA A 103 -7.19 -6.15 7.59
C ALA A 103 -7.50 -5.66 9.02
N GLN A 104 -6.60 -5.96 9.94
CA GLN A 104 -6.67 -5.48 11.32
C GLN A 104 -5.98 -4.13 11.48
N MET A 105 -5.12 -3.75 10.52
CA MET A 105 -4.32 -2.54 10.64
C MET A 105 -4.03 -1.92 9.29
N ILE A 106 -3.99 -0.59 9.25
CA ILE A 106 -3.43 0.20 8.15
C ILE A 106 -2.19 0.88 8.69
N VAL A 107 -1.04 0.68 8.02
CA VAL A 107 0.20 1.37 8.38
C VAL A 107 0.34 2.60 7.50
N THR A 108 0.37 3.77 8.12
CA THR A 108 0.41 5.04 7.42
C THR A 108 1.13 6.10 8.26
N PHE A 109 1.70 7.11 7.59
CA PHE A 109 2.20 8.30 8.26
C PHE A 109 1.12 9.38 8.41
N ASN A 110 -0.03 9.22 7.75
CA ASN A 110 -1.09 10.21 7.68
C ASN A 110 -2.24 9.84 8.61
N LEU A 111 -1.97 9.74 9.92
CA LEU A 111 -2.95 9.29 10.91
C LEU A 111 -4.21 10.13 10.93
N LYS A 112 -4.09 11.44 10.68
CA LYS A 112 -5.24 12.35 10.64
C LYS A 112 -6.21 12.04 9.49
N ASP A 113 -5.73 11.36 8.44
CA ASP A 113 -6.55 11.01 7.28
C ASP A 113 -7.39 9.75 7.54
N PHE A 114 -7.08 9.02 8.62
CA PHE A 114 -7.81 7.81 9.03
C PHE A 114 -8.23 7.96 10.50
N PRO A 115 -9.19 8.85 10.80
CA PRO A 115 -9.62 9.06 12.20
C PRO A 115 -10.29 7.81 12.76
N PRO A 116 -10.21 7.63 14.09
CA PRO A 116 -10.81 6.47 14.75
C PRO A 116 -12.31 6.40 14.58
#